data_fa8285130e8e04f6c4c6cad1b131715d
#
_entry.id   fa8285130e8e04f6c4c6cad1b131715d
#
_cell.length_a   1.000
_cell.length_b   1.000
_cell.length_c   1.000
_cell.angle_alpha   90.00
_cell.angle_beta   90.00
_cell.angle_gamma   90.00
#
_symmetry.space_group_name_H-M   'P 1'
#
loop_
_entity.id
_entity.type
_entity.pdbx_description
1 polymer ?
#
loop_
_entity_poly.entity_id
_entity_poly.type
_entity_poly.pdbx_seq_one_letter_code
_entity_poly.pdbx_strand_id
1 'polypeptide(L)'
;QKTEENEKHFMSLVKRLKKSFNLCSSSEEITKHDKDLINFYIAIRSIIFKLTKGTAPDITTMNNRVIQMIQEAIHSTGVEELFTVGKNIQEDLFSPEYLDKINAIPLPNTKIKILEQLLKQMIDDYKKTNKVKAVEFSERLQKVVDLYNSRHDDFSTQILDEVTKQLNDLFYQIQTDKEKFKELGISFEEKAFYDILVSCAKKFHFENQYPDEKMKNLAKKVKELVDDKTRYTDWDVRIDVKAELEADLMILLDENGYPPVPRNEVYNEVFEQAENFKKYNNQ
;
A
#
# COMPACT_ATOMS: atom_id res chain seq x y z
N GLN A 1 25.12 -42.67 -16.61
CA GLN A 1 23.74 -43.17 -16.81
C GLN A 1 22.84 -43.01 -15.55
N LYS A 2 23.22 -43.56 -14.41
CA LYS A 2 22.40 -43.42 -13.16
C LYS A 2 22.20 -41.95 -12.72
N THR A 3 23.18 -41.09 -12.90
CA THR A 3 23.12 -39.69 -12.48
C THR A 3 22.18 -38.86 -13.37
N GLU A 4 22.19 -39.11 -14.66
CA GLU A 4 21.33 -38.41 -15.64
C GLU A 4 19.86 -38.85 -15.54
N GLU A 5 19.62 -40.10 -15.20
CA GLU A 5 18.27 -40.64 -14.98
C GLU A 5 17.66 -40.07 -13.69
N ASN A 6 18.44 -39.97 -12.62
CA ASN A 6 18.03 -39.34 -11.36
C ASN A 6 17.77 -37.85 -11.54
N GLU A 7 18.58 -37.13 -12.36
CA GLU A 7 18.34 -35.74 -12.69
C GLU A 7 17.00 -35.54 -13.42
N LYS A 8 16.75 -36.32 -14.47
CA LYS A 8 15.48 -36.28 -15.23
C LYS A 8 14.29 -36.59 -14.32
N HIS A 9 14.44 -37.56 -13.43
CA HIS A 9 13.40 -37.92 -12.47
C HIS A 9 13.11 -36.77 -11.49
N PHE A 10 14.14 -36.19 -10.86
CA PHE A 10 14.03 -35.04 -9.98
C PHE A 10 13.37 -33.86 -10.69
N MET A 11 13.83 -33.51 -11.91
CA MET A 11 13.28 -32.41 -12.69
C MET A 11 11.79 -32.58 -13.00
N SER A 12 11.37 -33.83 -13.24
CA SER A 12 9.96 -34.18 -13.49
C SER A 12 9.12 -34.08 -12.23
N LEU A 13 9.62 -34.61 -11.08
CA LEU A 13 8.93 -34.53 -9.80
C LEU A 13 8.70 -33.08 -9.34
N VAL A 14 9.74 -32.25 -9.39
CA VAL A 14 9.62 -30.85 -8.98
C VAL A 14 8.71 -30.05 -9.93
N LYS A 15 8.69 -30.38 -11.23
CA LYS A 15 7.71 -29.80 -12.16
C LYS A 15 6.26 -30.13 -11.78
N ARG A 16 6.00 -31.39 -11.41
CA ARG A 16 4.69 -31.84 -10.94
C ARG A 16 4.32 -31.17 -9.62
N LEU A 17 5.25 -31.12 -8.66
CA LEU A 17 5.09 -30.45 -7.38
C LEU A 17 4.71 -28.97 -7.57
N LYS A 18 5.44 -28.23 -8.43
CA LYS A 18 5.13 -26.82 -8.73
C LYS A 18 3.74 -26.67 -9.34
N LYS A 19 3.35 -27.57 -10.26
CA LYS A 19 2.01 -27.52 -10.85
C LYS A 19 0.90 -27.77 -9.82
N SER A 20 1.07 -28.77 -8.96
CA SER A 20 0.13 -29.07 -7.88
C SER A 20 0.06 -27.93 -6.87
N PHE A 21 1.21 -27.37 -6.47
CA PHE A 21 1.28 -26.24 -5.56
C PHE A 21 0.54 -25.03 -6.11
N ASN A 22 0.69 -24.70 -7.40
CA ASN A 22 -0.03 -23.57 -8.01
C ASN A 22 -1.56 -23.76 -7.97
N LEU A 23 -2.05 -24.99 -8.06
CA LEU A 23 -3.48 -25.31 -7.96
C LEU A 23 -4.01 -25.24 -6.52
N CYS A 24 -3.16 -25.56 -5.53
CA CYS A 24 -3.54 -25.67 -4.12
C CYS A 24 -2.96 -24.54 -3.26
N SER A 25 -2.30 -23.54 -3.84
CA SER A 25 -1.56 -22.50 -3.10
C SER A 25 -2.43 -21.63 -2.18
N SER A 26 -3.75 -21.60 -2.43
CA SER A 26 -4.76 -20.94 -1.60
C SER A 26 -5.35 -21.86 -0.53
N SER A 27 -4.98 -23.15 -0.48
CA SER A 27 -5.46 -24.05 0.56
C SER A 27 -4.85 -23.72 1.91
N GLU A 28 -5.67 -23.75 2.94
CA GLU A 28 -5.27 -23.53 4.34
C GLU A 28 -4.45 -24.69 4.91
N GLU A 29 -4.52 -25.86 4.27
CA GLU A 29 -3.75 -27.05 4.68
C GLU A 29 -2.25 -26.94 4.32
N ILE A 30 -1.86 -25.99 3.44
CA ILE A 30 -0.46 -25.80 3.05
C ILE A 30 0.23 -24.85 4.01
N THR A 31 1.05 -25.40 4.88
CA THR A 31 1.78 -24.68 5.90
C THR A 31 2.85 -23.74 5.32
N LYS A 32 3.35 -22.78 6.12
CA LYS A 32 4.52 -21.95 5.74
C LYS A 32 5.74 -22.82 5.46
N HIS A 33 5.96 -23.84 6.29
CA HIS A 33 7.06 -24.79 6.11
C HIS A 33 6.98 -25.52 4.77
N ASP A 34 5.78 -25.97 4.38
CA ASP A 34 5.57 -26.63 3.08
C ASP A 34 5.88 -25.69 1.92
N LYS A 35 5.43 -24.42 2.02
CA LYS A 35 5.74 -23.39 1.01
C LYS A 35 7.24 -23.13 0.88
N ASP A 36 7.95 -23.02 1.98
CA ASP A 36 9.40 -22.80 2.00
C ASP A 36 10.13 -24.01 1.40
N LEU A 37 9.71 -25.23 1.75
CA LEU A 37 10.26 -26.47 1.21
C LEU A 37 10.01 -26.61 -0.30
N ILE A 38 8.81 -26.30 -0.75
CA ILE A 38 8.45 -26.32 -2.18
C ILE A 38 9.29 -25.32 -2.95
N ASN A 39 9.42 -24.08 -2.44
CA ASN A 39 10.24 -23.03 -3.06
C ASN A 39 11.72 -23.42 -3.12
N PHE A 40 12.23 -24.09 -2.10
CA PHE A 40 13.59 -24.62 -2.07
C PHE A 40 13.82 -25.63 -3.20
N TYR A 41 12.93 -26.60 -3.39
CA TYR A 41 13.06 -27.57 -4.49
C TYR A 41 12.90 -26.93 -5.86
N ILE A 42 12.03 -25.92 -6.00
CA ILE A 42 11.90 -25.15 -7.26
C ILE A 42 13.20 -24.39 -7.58
N ALA A 43 13.85 -23.80 -6.56
CA ALA A 43 15.14 -23.11 -6.72
C ALA A 43 16.25 -24.09 -7.17
N ILE A 44 16.39 -25.25 -6.50
CA ILE A 44 17.34 -26.30 -6.89
C ILE A 44 17.10 -26.73 -8.35
N ARG A 45 15.85 -26.98 -8.72
CA ARG A 45 15.50 -27.33 -10.10
C ARG A 45 15.97 -26.27 -11.10
N SER A 46 15.79 -24.98 -10.76
CA SER A 46 16.22 -23.87 -11.62
C SER A 46 17.73 -23.81 -11.78
N ILE A 47 18.49 -24.09 -10.72
CA ILE A 47 19.96 -24.14 -10.74
C ILE A 47 20.42 -25.31 -11.64
N ILE A 48 19.88 -26.52 -11.41
CA ILE A 48 20.22 -27.70 -12.22
C ILE A 48 19.92 -27.43 -13.68
N PHE A 49 18.76 -26.86 -14.00
CA PHE A 49 18.38 -26.53 -15.37
C PHE A 49 19.39 -25.57 -16.05
N LYS A 50 19.85 -24.53 -15.33
CA LYS A 50 20.86 -23.58 -15.83
C LYS A 50 22.20 -24.26 -16.07
N LEU A 51 22.59 -25.19 -15.19
CA LEU A 51 23.87 -25.89 -15.32
C LEU A 51 23.87 -26.94 -16.45
N THR A 52 22.73 -27.57 -16.75
CA THR A 52 22.64 -28.68 -17.68
C THR A 52 22.18 -28.28 -19.07
N LYS A 53 21.37 -27.23 -19.21
CA LYS A 53 20.75 -26.82 -20.50
C LYS A 53 21.09 -25.41 -20.97
N GLY A 54 21.95 -24.68 -20.28
CA GLY A 54 22.64 -23.47 -20.76
C GLY A 54 21.83 -22.18 -20.86
N THR A 55 20.51 -22.22 -20.96
CA THR A 55 19.64 -21.00 -20.98
C THR A 55 18.34 -21.28 -20.28
N ALA A 56 18.13 -20.62 -19.14
CA ALA A 56 16.81 -20.58 -18.53
C ALA A 56 15.86 -19.78 -19.45
N PRO A 57 14.62 -20.25 -19.69
CA PRO A 57 13.62 -19.42 -20.35
C PRO A 57 13.46 -18.11 -19.58
N ASP A 58 13.34 -17.00 -20.30
CA ASP A 58 13.10 -15.69 -19.71
C ASP A 58 11.89 -15.77 -18.78
N ILE A 59 12.12 -15.43 -17.50
CA ILE A 59 11.08 -15.47 -16.44
C ILE A 59 9.91 -14.57 -16.82
N THR A 60 10.16 -13.47 -17.52
CA THR A 60 9.14 -12.52 -18.01
C THR A 60 8.24 -13.19 -19.05
N THR A 61 8.81 -13.93 -19.99
CA THR A 61 8.06 -14.69 -21.01
C THR A 61 7.26 -15.84 -20.40
N MET A 62 7.81 -16.51 -19.36
CA MET A 62 7.08 -17.55 -18.62
C MET A 62 5.94 -16.97 -17.78
N ASN A 63 6.14 -15.85 -17.11
CA ASN A 63 5.09 -15.19 -16.34
C ASN A 63 3.96 -14.68 -17.23
N ASN A 64 4.27 -14.07 -18.35
CA ASN A 64 3.27 -13.63 -19.33
C ASN A 64 2.47 -14.81 -19.91
N ARG A 65 3.11 -15.94 -20.15
CA ARG A 65 2.43 -17.16 -20.60
C ARG A 65 1.55 -17.78 -19.52
N VAL A 66 1.98 -17.73 -18.25
CA VAL A 66 1.16 -18.18 -17.09
C VAL A 66 -0.03 -17.25 -16.88
N ILE A 67 0.15 -15.93 -17.01
CA ILE A 67 -0.94 -14.96 -16.95
C ILE A 67 -1.94 -15.20 -18.10
N GLN A 68 -1.47 -15.44 -19.31
CA GLN A 68 -2.33 -15.80 -20.46
C GLN A 68 -3.09 -17.10 -20.22
N MET A 69 -2.42 -18.15 -19.72
CA MET A 69 -3.08 -19.43 -19.40
C MET A 69 -4.08 -19.31 -18.24
N ILE A 70 -3.83 -18.43 -17.26
CA ILE A 70 -4.78 -18.12 -16.20
C ILE A 70 -5.98 -17.36 -16.78
N GLN A 71 -5.76 -16.37 -17.64
CA GLN A 71 -6.83 -15.64 -18.31
C GLN A 71 -7.69 -16.56 -19.21
N GLU A 72 -7.08 -17.46 -19.97
CA GLU A 72 -7.79 -18.45 -20.78
C GLU A 72 -8.57 -19.47 -19.92
N ALA A 73 -8.01 -19.93 -18.80
CA ALA A 73 -8.69 -20.84 -17.85
C ALA A 73 -9.85 -20.15 -17.13
N ILE A 74 -9.70 -18.86 -16.82
CA ILE A 74 -10.75 -18.04 -16.22
C ILE A 74 -11.95 -17.87 -17.17
N HIS A 75 -11.70 -17.70 -18.47
CA HIS A 75 -12.76 -17.63 -19.47
C HIS A 75 -13.51 -18.96 -19.68
N SER A 76 -12.93 -20.11 -19.34
CA SER A 76 -13.54 -21.42 -19.58
C SER A 76 -14.39 -21.99 -18.44
N THR A 77 -14.33 -21.43 -17.22
CA THR A 77 -14.97 -21.99 -16.02
C THR A 77 -16.04 -21.11 -15.37
N GLY A 78 -16.57 -20.09 -16.10
CA GLY A 78 -17.66 -19.27 -15.59
C GLY A 78 -17.28 -18.53 -14.30
N VAL A 79 -16.22 -17.73 -14.37
CA VAL A 79 -15.86 -16.81 -13.31
C VAL A 79 -16.98 -15.77 -13.22
N GLU A 80 -17.64 -15.67 -12.08
CA GLU A 80 -18.44 -14.48 -11.77
C GLU A 80 -17.49 -13.29 -11.86
N GLU A 81 -17.77 -12.39 -12.80
CA GLU A 81 -17.05 -11.14 -12.93
C GLU A 81 -17.28 -10.36 -11.63
N LEU A 82 -16.28 -10.38 -10.74
CA LEU A 82 -16.28 -9.52 -9.55
C LEU A 82 -16.28 -8.03 -9.96
N PHE A 83 -16.02 -7.74 -11.24
CA PHE A 83 -15.89 -6.41 -11.80
C PHE A 83 -16.53 -6.29 -13.17
N THR A 84 -17.49 -5.41 -13.30
CA THR A 84 -17.80 -4.76 -14.58
C THR A 84 -16.99 -3.47 -14.63
N VAL A 85 -15.97 -3.42 -15.48
CA VAL A 85 -15.15 -2.21 -15.68
C VAL A 85 -16.04 -1.11 -16.32
N GLY A 86 -16.71 -0.33 -15.49
CA GLY A 86 -17.39 0.90 -15.87
C GLY A 86 -16.39 2.07 -15.94
N LYS A 87 -16.79 3.19 -16.55
CA LYS A 87 -15.94 4.36 -16.80
C LYS A 87 -15.39 5.10 -15.56
N ASN A 88 -15.74 4.69 -14.31
CA ASN A 88 -15.27 5.27 -13.04
C ASN A 88 -14.67 4.19 -12.12
N ILE A 89 -13.61 3.53 -12.57
CA ILE A 89 -13.01 2.37 -11.90
C ILE A 89 -12.49 2.68 -10.49
N GLN A 90 -12.02 3.91 -10.24
CA GLN A 90 -11.39 4.25 -8.96
C GLN A 90 -12.40 4.47 -7.82
N GLU A 91 -13.58 5.05 -8.10
CA GLU A 91 -14.61 5.26 -7.08
C GLU A 91 -15.29 3.94 -6.68
N ASP A 92 -15.50 3.01 -7.63
CA ASP A 92 -16.15 1.73 -7.37
C ASP A 92 -15.26 0.75 -6.58
N LEU A 93 -13.93 0.79 -6.77
CA LEU A 93 -12.99 -0.11 -6.07
C LEU A 93 -12.90 0.16 -4.56
N PHE A 94 -13.13 1.40 -4.15
CA PHE A 94 -13.03 1.80 -2.74
C PHE A 94 -14.41 1.94 -2.08
N SER A 95 -15.45 1.37 -2.69
CA SER A 95 -16.80 1.42 -2.15
C SER A 95 -17.04 0.32 -1.10
N PRO A 96 -17.96 0.55 -0.13
CA PRO A 96 -18.40 -0.49 0.79
C PRO A 96 -18.98 -1.72 0.10
N GLU A 97 -19.71 -1.53 -1.01
CA GLU A 97 -20.30 -2.61 -1.81
C GLU A 97 -19.23 -3.52 -2.41
N TYR A 98 -18.05 -2.96 -2.75
CA TYR A 98 -16.92 -3.74 -3.20
C TYR A 98 -16.30 -4.57 -2.05
N LEU A 99 -16.16 -3.96 -0.88
CA LEU A 99 -15.72 -4.65 0.32
C LEU A 99 -16.63 -5.83 0.67
N ASP A 100 -17.96 -5.66 0.54
CA ASP A 100 -18.94 -6.73 0.80
C ASP A 100 -18.76 -7.90 -0.17
N LYS A 101 -18.50 -7.64 -1.46
CA LYS A 101 -18.18 -8.69 -2.44
C LYS A 101 -16.90 -9.47 -2.05
N ILE A 102 -15.86 -8.78 -1.60
CA ILE A 102 -14.64 -9.44 -1.12
C ILE A 102 -14.95 -10.28 0.13
N ASN A 103 -15.75 -9.76 1.05
CA ASN A 103 -16.13 -10.47 2.27
C ASN A 103 -16.99 -11.72 2.01
N ALA A 104 -17.71 -11.77 0.90
CA ALA A 104 -18.47 -12.95 0.47
C ALA A 104 -17.58 -14.09 -0.08
N ILE A 105 -16.30 -13.86 -0.34
CA ILE A 105 -15.37 -14.89 -0.81
C ILE A 105 -15.21 -15.97 0.27
N PRO A 106 -15.50 -17.25 -0.06
CA PRO A 106 -15.48 -18.34 0.93
C PRO A 106 -14.07 -18.77 1.36
N LEU A 107 -13.02 -18.38 0.61
CA LEU A 107 -11.63 -18.77 0.87
C LEU A 107 -10.91 -17.70 1.69
N PRO A 108 -10.65 -17.91 3.01
CA PRO A 108 -10.10 -16.87 3.90
C PRO A 108 -8.76 -16.32 3.44
N ASN A 109 -7.83 -17.18 3.02
CA ASN A 109 -6.52 -16.72 2.54
C ASN A 109 -6.60 -15.86 1.27
N THR A 110 -7.51 -16.20 0.35
CA THR A 110 -7.76 -15.42 -0.86
C THR A 110 -8.38 -14.06 -0.52
N LYS A 111 -9.38 -14.06 0.36
CA LYS A 111 -10.02 -12.85 0.90
C LYS A 111 -8.99 -11.90 1.51
N ILE A 112 -8.14 -12.38 2.42
CA ILE A 112 -7.10 -11.59 3.08
C ILE A 112 -6.14 -10.98 2.06
N LYS A 113 -5.72 -11.75 1.05
CA LYS A 113 -4.81 -11.24 0.01
C LYS A 113 -5.43 -10.16 -0.84
N ILE A 114 -6.71 -10.28 -1.18
CA ILE A 114 -7.44 -9.26 -1.95
C ILE A 114 -7.62 -8.00 -1.08
N LEU A 115 -8.00 -8.14 0.20
CA LEU A 115 -8.11 -7.02 1.14
C LEU A 115 -6.77 -6.31 1.33
N GLU A 116 -5.67 -7.06 1.48
CA GLU A 116 -4.31 -6.49 1.57
C GLU A 116 -3.97 -5.63 0.34
N GLN A 117 -4.26 -6.13 -0.87
CA GLN A 117 -4.00 -5.40 -2.11
C GLN A 117 -4.88 -4.16 -2.23
N LEU A 118 -6.16 -4.28 -1.92
CA LEU A 118 -7.10 -3.15 -1.91
C LEU A 118 -6.62 -2.04 -0.98
N LEU A 119 -6.25 -2.38 0.24
CA LEU A 119 -5.76 -1.42 1.24
C LEU A 119 -4.44 -0.77 0.81
N LYS A 120 -3.52 -1.52 0.21
CA LYS A 120 -2.29 -0.94 -0.37
C LYS A 120 -2.62 0.12 -1.43
N GLN A 121 -3.54 -0.18 -2.34
CA GLN A 121 -3.98 0.78 -3.37
C GLN A 121 -4.65 2.02 -2.77
N MET A 122 -5.51 1.84 -1.76
CA MET A 122 -6.15 2.96 -1.05
C MET A 122 -5.12 3.86 -0.35
N ILE A 123 -4.10 3.26 0.29
CA ILE A 123 -3.02 3.97 0.97
C ILE A 123 -2.12 4.69 -0.03
N ASP A 124 -1.77 4.05 -1.15
CA ASP A 124 -0.95 4.64 -2.20
C ASP A 124 -1.66 5.82 -2.87
N ASP A 125 -2.98 5.71 -3.06
CA ASP A 125 -3.79 6.83 -3.55
C ASP A 125 -3.85 7.97 -2.51
N TYR A 126 -4.07 7.64 -1.25
CA TYR A 126 -4.09 8.64 -0.19
C TYR A 126 -2.74 9.33 0.03
N LYS A 127 -1.63 8.63 -0.23
CA LYS A 127 -0.27 9.18 -0.17
C LYS A 127 -0.07 10.35 -1.11
N LYS A 128 -0.77 10.39 -2.24
CA LYS A 128 -0.66 11.49 -3.20
C LYS A 128 -1.06 12.84 -2.60
N THR A 129 -2.05 12.83 -1.71
CA THR A 129 -2.54 14.04 -1.03
C THR A 129 -1.97 14.17 0.38
N ASN A 130 -1.94 13.11 1.16
CA ASN A 130 -1.62 13.13 2.59
C ASN A 130 -0.58 12.05 2.92
N LYS A 131 0.70 12.42 2.82
CA LYS A 131 1.84 11.53 3.07
C LYS A 131 1.84 10.98 4.49
N VAL A 132 1.55 11.81 5.47
CA VAL A 132 1.61 11.45 6.90
C VAL A 132 0.59 10.39 7.25
N LYS A 133 -0.66 10.58 6.85
CA LYS A 133 -1.72 9.58 7.07
C LYS A 133 -1.47 8.29 6.32
N ALA A 134 -0.95 8.36 5.11
CA ALA A 134 -0.59 7.18 4.34
C ALA A 134 0.52 6.35 5.04
N VAL A 135 1.52 6.99 5.65
CA VAL A 135 2.54 6.29 6.44
C VAL A 135 1.91 5.62 7.66
N GLU A 136 1.06 6.34 8.43
CA GLU A 136 0.34 5.78 9.59
C GLU A 136 -0.48 4.53 9.20
N PHE A 137 -1.24 4.59 8.12
CA PHE A 137 -2.04 3.47 7.64
C PHE A 137 -1.18 2.32 7.07
N SER A 138 -0.05 2.62 6.42
CA SER A 138 0.91 1.61 5.97
C SER A 138 1.49 0.82 7.13
N GLU A 139 1.89 1.47 8.22
CA GLU A 139 2.39 0.81 9.41
C GLU A 139 1.35 -0.09 10.08
N ARG A 140 0.10 0.37 10.12
CA ARG A 140 -1.02 -0.44 10.64
C ARG A 140 -1.28 -1.66 9.76
N LEU A 141 -1.32 -1.49 8.44
CA LEU A 141 -1.47 -2.58 7.49
C LEU A 141 -0.34 -3.60 7.64
N GLN A 142 0.91 -3.14 7.77
CA GLN A 142 2.07 -4.02 7.95
C GLN A 142 1.94 -4.87 9.22
N LYS A 143 1.49 -4.30 10.34
CA LYS A 143 1.26 -5.06 11.59
C LYS A 143 0.24 -6.19 11.40
N VAL A 144 -0.84 -5.92 10.66
CA VAL A 144 -1.87 -6.94 10.35
C VAL A 144 -1.31 -8.02 9.44
N VAL A 145 -0.52 -7.64 8.43
CA VAL A 145 0.17 -8.57 7.52
C VAL A 145 1.19 -9.43 8.29
N ASP A 146 1.92 -8.86 9.24
CA ASP A 146 2.87 -9.59 10.09
C ASP A 146 2.13 -10.60 10.99
N LEU A 147 1.00 -10.22 11.55
CA LEU A 147 0.13 -11.15 12.29
C LEU A 147 -0.33 -12.31 11.40
N TYR A 148 -0.77 -12.02 10.17
CA TYR A 148 -1.15 -13.05 9.20
C TYR A 148 0.01 -13.98 8.85
N ASN A 149 1.22 -13.45 8.71
CA ASN A 149 2.40 -14.24 8.34
C ASN A 149 2.99 -15.03 9.50
N SER A 150 2.78 -14.62 10.76
CA SER A 150 3.28 -15.28 11.97
C SER A 150 2.40 -16.43 12.47
N ARG A 151 1.27 -16.69 11.80
CA ARG A 151 0.33 -17.74 12.22
C ARG A 151 0.96 -19.14 12.18
N HIS A 152 0.64 -19.95 13.18
CA HIS A 152 0.91 -21.38 13.23
C HIS A 152 -0.38 -22.15 12.96
N ASP A 153 -0.30 -23.35 12.38
CA ASP A 153 -1.44 -24.12 11.87
C ASP A 153 -2.55 -24.41 12.89
N ASP A 154 -2.18 -24.58 14.17
CA ASP A 154 -3.13 -24.94 15.23
C ASP A 154 -4.15 -23.83 15.60
N PHE A 155 -3.91 -22.57 15.16
CA PHE A 155 -4.76 -21.40 15.43
C PHE A 155 -5.18 -20.66 14.16
N SER A 156 -5.09 -21.29 13.00
CA SER A 156 -5.25 -20.63 11.71
C SER A 156 -6.60 -19.93 11.54
N THR A 157 -7.70 -20.56 11.92
CA THR A 157 -9.06 -20.01 11.71
C THR A 157 -9.30 -18.75 12.55
N GLN A 158 -8.96 -18.76 13.84
CA GLN A 158 -9.16 -17.60 14.72
C GLN A 158 -8.30 -16.42 14.29
N ILE A 159 -7.05 -16.67 13.87
CA ILE A 159 -6.16 -15.62 13.37
C ILE A 159 -6.66 -15.08 12.04
N LEU A 160 -7.18 -15.92 11.15
CA LEU A 160 -7.73 -15.51 9.86
C LEU A 160 -8.96 -14.61 10.03
N ASP A 161 -9.85 -14.94 10.98
CA ASP A 161 -11.01 -14.13 11.31
C ASP A 161 -10.59 -12.78 11.91
N GLU A 162 -9.64 -12.77 12.83
CA GLU A 162 -9.10 -11.55 13.44
C GLU A 162 -8.41 -10.67 12.41
N VAL A 163 -7.57 -11.24 11.55
CA VAL A 163 -6.90 -10.52 10.45
C VAL A 163 -7.93 -9.93 9.49
N THR A 164 -8.94 -10.71 9.08
CA THR A 164 -10.01 -10.22 8.20
C THR A 164 -10.75 -9.04 8.83
N LYS A 165 -11.08 -9.14 10.12
CA LYS A 165 -11.72 -8.06 10.86
C LYS A 165 -10.85 -6.81 10.89
N GLN A 166 -9.57 -6.94 11.26
CA GLN A 166 -8.65 -5.79 11.31
C GLN A 166 -8.45 -5.13 9.94
N LEU A 167 -8.41 -5.89 8.84
CA LEU A 167 -8.33 -5.33 7.48
C LEU A 167 -9.62 -4.58 7.11
N ASN A 168 -10.79 -5.10 7.46
CA ASN A 168 -12.07 -4.41 7.26
C ASN A 168 -12.14 -3.13 8.10
N ASP A 169 -11.75 -3.18 9.38
CA ASP A 169 -11.71 -2.01 10.25
C ASP A 169 -10.77 -0.93 9.69
N LEU A 170 -9.61 -1.34 9.15
CA LEU A 170 -8.67 -0.42 8.53
C LEU A 170 -9.24 0.23 7.26
N PHE A 171 -10.00 -0.51 6.45
CA PHE A 171 -10.69 0.04 5.29
C PHE A 171 -11.64 1.18 5.69
N TYR A 172 -12.52 0.95 6.67
CA TYR A 172 -13.45 1.97 7.14
C TYR A 172 -12.73 3.15 7.82
N GLN A 173 -11.64 2.90 8.53
CA GLN A 173 -10.82 3.96 9.13
C GLN A 173 -10.21 4.89 8.06
N ILE A 174 -9.70 4.34 6.96
CA ILE A 174 -9.17 5.15 5.84
C ILE A 174 -10.29 5.98 5.20
N GLN A 175 -11.46 5.38 4.96
CA GLN A 175 -12.60 6.11 4.40
C GLN A 175 -13.06 7.23 5.33
N THR A 176 -13.26 6.94 6.60
CA THR A 176 -13.66 7.94 7.61
C THR A 176 -12.64 9.06 7.71
N ASP A 177 -11.35 8.73 7.71
CA ASP A 177 -10.29 9.74 7.77
C ASP A 177 -10.26 10.62 6.53
N LYS A 178 -10.49 10.07 5.34
CA LYS A 178 -10.61 10.85 4.09
C LYS A 178 -11.74 11.88 4.17
N GLU A 179 -12.84 11.59 4.84
CA GLU A 179 -14.00 12.49 4.96
C GLU A 179 -13.97 13.43 6.17
N LYS A 180 -13.04 13.23 7.10
CA LYS A 180 -12.95 13.96 8.36
C LYS A 180 -12.75 15.48 8.19
N PHE A 181 -12.28 15.93 7.03
CA PHE A 181 -12.18 17.36 6.71
C PHE A 181 -13.52 18.11 6.84
N LYS A 182 -14.65 17.42 6.58
CA LYS A 182 -16.00 18.01 6.68
C LYS A 182 -16.31 18.38 8.14
N GLU A 183 -15.96 17.52 9.09
CA GLU A 183 -16.15 17.75 10.54
C GLU A 183 -15.22 18.84 11.05
N LEU A 184 -14.01 18.92 10.50
CA LEU A 184 -13.02 19.94 10.88
C LEU A 184 -13.35 21.33 10.31
N GLY A 185 -14.27 21.44 9.35
CA GLY A 185 -14.62 22.70 8.68
C GLY A 185 -13.49 23.26 7.81
N ILE A 186 -12.68 22.39 7.23
CA ILE A 186 -11.56 22.70 6.33
C ILE A 186 -11.75 21.94 5.00
N SER A 187 -10.99 22.28 3.95
CA SER A 187 -11.03 21.51 2.71
C SER A 187 -10.25 20.18 2.83
N PHE A 188 -10.48 19.27 1.89
CA PHE A 188 -9.72 18.02 1.82
C PHE A 188 -8.21 18.26 1.66
N GLU A 189 -7.85 19.28 0.91
CA GLU A 189 -6.45 19.68 0.70
C GLU A 189 -5.83 20.31 1.94
N GLU A 190 -6.56 21.21 2.62
CA GLU A 190 -6.13 21.82 3.89
C GLU A 190 -5.93 20.75 4.98
N LYS A 191 -6.71 19.65 4.94
CA LYS A 191 -6.56 18.53 5.88
C LYS A 191 -5.18 17.90 5.79
N ALA A 192 -4.59 17.80 4.60
CA ALA A 192 -3.25 17.23 4.46
C ALA A 192 -2.20 18.05 5.23
N PHE A 193 -2.32 19.38 5.20
CA PHE A 193 -1.44 20.28 5.97
C PHE A 193 -1.79 20.30 7.46
N TYR A 194 -3.06 20.21 7.81
CA TYR A 194 -3.47 20.05 9.20
C TYR A 194 -2.90 18.76 9.82
N ASP A 195 -2.99 17.64 9.13
CA ASP A 195 -2.50 16.35 9.63
C ASP A 195 -0.98 16.34 9.84
N ILE A 196 -0.18 16.99 8.98
CA ILE A 196 1.27 17.11 9.22
C ILE A 196 1.56 17.98 10.45
N LEU A 197 0.86 19.11 10.60
CA LEU A 197 1.03 19.96 11.80
C LEU A 197 0.70 19.19 13.07
N VAL A 198 -0.43 18.48 13.10
CA VAL A 198 -0.80 17.64 14.26
C VAL A 198 0.22 16.53 14.51
N SER A 199 0.74 15.90 13.45
CA SER A 199 1.75 14.86 13.56
C SER A 199 3.06 15.39 14.15
N CYS A 200 3.54 16.54 13.68
CA CYS A 200 4.72 17.20 14.25
C CYS A 200 4.51 17.58 15.70
N ALA A 201 3.33 18.14 16.05
CA ALA A 201 3.02 18.50 17.42
C ALA A 201 3.11 17.30 18.36
N LYS A 202 2.56 16.15 17.96
CA LYS A 202 2.64 14.89 18.73
C LYS A 202 4.07 14.35 18.80
N LYS A 203 4.78 14.29 17.68
CA LYS A 203 6.13 13.75 17.59
C LYS A 203 7.13 14.51 18.45
N PHE A 204 6.97 15.83 18.53
CA PHE A 204 7.87 16.72 19.26
C PHE A 204 7.28 17.19 20.61
N HIS A 205 6.13 16.61 21.05
CA HIS A 205 5.53 16.80 22.38
C HIS A 205 5.12 18.23 22.71
N PHE A 206 4.51 18.94 21.76
CA PHE A 206 3.96 20.28 21.97
C PHE A 206 2.46 20.41 21.59
N GLU A 207 1.75 19.30 21.46
CA GLU A 207 0.32 19.26 21.12
C GLU A 207 -0.56 20.10 22.07
N ASN A 208 -0.17 20.19 23.34
CA ASN A 208 -0.89 20.97 24.35
C ASN A 208 -0.54 22.47 24.33
N GLN A 209 0.50 22.88 23.59
CA GLN A 209 0.96 24.26 23.54
C GLN A 209 0.40 25.00 22.33
N TYR A 210 -0.13 24.31 21.34
CA TYR A 210 -0.67 24.90 20.12
C TYR A 210 -2.14 24.50 19.93
N PRO A 211 -3.11 25.42 20.11
CA PRO A 211 -4.54 25.12 20.02
C PRO A 211 -4.98 24.63 18.66
N ASP A 212 -5.94 23.69 18.64
CA ASP A 212 -6.47 23.07 17.43
C ASP A 212 -6.99 24.07 16.39
N GLU A 213 -7.74 25.08 16.84
CA GLU A 213 -8.24 26.14 15.94
C GLU A 213 -7.11 26.96 15.27
N LYS A 214 -5.99 27.16 15.98
CA LYS A 214 -4.81 27.79 15.38
C LYS A 214 -4.15 26.86 14.35
N MET A 215 -4.10 25.55 14.59
CA MET A 215 -3.60 24.57 13.62
C MET A 215 -4.43 24.56 12.33
N LYS A 216 -5.77 24.58 12.44
CA LYS A 216 -6.67 24.65 11.29
C LYS A 216 -6.42 25.92 10.47
N ASN A 217 -6.33 27.06 11.13
CA ASN A 217 -6.05 28.32 10.46
C ASN A 217 -4.65 28.36 9.83
N LEU A 218 -3.66 27.79 10.50
CA LEU A 218 -2.31 27.65 9.96
C LEU A 218 -2.28 26.75 8.75
N ALA A 219 -2.98 25.61 8.77
CA ALA A 219 -3.10 24.70 7.64
C ALA A 219 -3.67 25.40 6.39
N LYS A 220 -4.68 26.25 6.54
CA LYS A 220 -5.22 27.09 5.45
C LYS A 220 -4.16 28.02 4.87
N LYS A 221 -3.45 28.75 5.71
CA LYS A 221 -2.38 29.66 5.29
C LYS A 221 -1.23 28.93 4.59
N VAL A 222 -0.83 27.75 5.10
CA VAL A 222 0.19 26.92 4.45
C VAL A 222 -0.27 26.48 3.08
N LYS A 223 -1.52 26.02 2.94
CA LYS A 223 -2.09 25.65 1.65
C LYS A 223 -2.13 26.81 0.66
N GLU A 224 -2.58 27.98 1.09
CA GLU A 224 -2.60 29.20 0.28
C GLU A 224 -1.19 29.59 -0.21
N LEU A 225 -0.19 29.58 0.67
CA LEU A 225 1.20 29.85 0.32
C LEU A 225 1.74 28.86 -0.70
N VAL A 226 1.50 27.57 -0.47
CA VAL A 226 1.94 26.49 -1.37
C VAL A 226 1.30 26.64 -2.75
N ASP A 227 0.01 26.98 -2.83
CA ASP A 227 -0.67 27.22 -4.09
C ASP A 227 -0.14 28.43 -4.83
N ASP A 228 0.18 29.50 -4.12
CA ASP A 228 0.70 30.72 -4.72
C ASP A 228 2.09 30.52 -5.32
N LYS A 229 3.00 29.91 -4.57
CA LYS A 229 4.39 29.69 -4.98
C LYS A 229 4.55 28.61 -6.05
N THR A 230 3.64 27.66 -6.12
CA THR A 230 3.73 26.52 -7.06
C THR A 230 2.79 26.66 -8.25
N ARG A 231 2.48 27.86 -8.68
CA ARG A 231 1.63 28.15 -9.86
C ARG A 231 2.27 27.69 -11.18
N TYR A 232 3.58 27.58 -11.23
CA TYR A 232 4.31 27.18 -12.43
C TYR A 232 4.39 25.65 -12.53
N THR A 233 4.20 25.13 -13.73
CA THR A 233 4.19 23.65 -13.99
C THR A 233 5.56 23.00 -13.78
N ASP A 234 6.65 23.78 -13.81
CA ASP A 234 8.03 23.32 -13.64
C ASP A 234 8.62 23.61 -12.24
N TRP A 235 7.77 23.96 -11.26
CA TRP A 235 8.19 24.31 -9.90
C TRP A 235 9.01 23.21 -9.22
N ASP A 236 8.71 21.93 -9.49
CA ASP A 236 9.34 20.77 -8.88
C ASP A 236 10.78 20.51 -9.35
N VAL A 237 11.18 21.07 -10.48
CA VAL A 237 12.58 21.03 -11.01
C VAL A 237 13.35 22.33 -10.75
N ARG A 238 12.67 23.39 -10.37
CA ARG A 238 13.29 24.70 -10.11
C ARG A 238 13.77 24.83 -8.67
N ILE A 239 15.09 24.77 -8.50
CA ILE A 239 15.74 24.88 -7.18
C ILE A 239 15.47 26.24 -6.51
N ASP A 240 15.42 27.31 -7.29
CA ASP A 240 15.13 28.68 -6.82
C ASP A 240 13.71 28.76 -6.22
N VAL A 241 12.70 28.21 -6.89
CA VAL A 241 11.30 28.21 -6.42
C VAL A 241 11.14 27.36 -5.17
N LYS A 242 11.82 26.22 -5.11
CA LYS A 242 11.81 25.35 -3.91
C LYS A 242 12.44 26.06 -2.71
N ALA A 243 13.59 26.69 -2.89
CA ALA A 243 14.27 27.42 -1.82
C ALA A 243 13.43 28.61 -1.33
N GLU A 244 12.74 29.29 -2.24
CA GLU A 244 11.82 30.39 -1.88
C GLU A 244 10.61 29.85 -1.10
N LEU A 245 9.99 28.76 -1.56
CA LEU A 245 8.88 28.12 -0.85
C LEU A 245 9.30 27.64 0.55
N GLU A 246 10.47 27.04 0.69
CA GLU A 246 11.01 26.60 1.98
C GLU A 246 11.19 27.77 2.94
N ALA A 247 11.82 28.87 2.47
CA ALA A 247 12.02 30.07 3.27
C ALA A 247 10.70 30.72 3.70
N ASP A 248 9.74 30.85 2.78
CA ASP A 248 8.44 31.45 3.06
C ASP A 248 7.59 30.56 4.00
N LEU A 249 7.67 29.24 3.90
CA LEU A 249 7.06 28.33 4.84
C LEU A 249 7.66 28.48 6.24
N MET A 250 8.98 28.57 6.37
CA MET A 250 9.63 28.81 7.67
C MET A 250 9.17 30.12 8.29
N ILE A 251 9.11 31.20 7.53
CA ILE A 251 8.65 32.52 7.98
C ILE A 251 7.17 32.42 8.42
N LEU A 252 6.31 31.84 7.58
CA LEU A 252 4.88 31.68 7.89
C LEU A 252 4.65 30.88 9.19
N LEU A 253 5.37 29.80 9.38
CA LEU A 253 5.26 28.96 10.57
C LEU A 253 5.74 29.74 11.81
N ASP A 254 6.87 30.43 11.74
CA ASP A 254 7.45 31.20 12.83
C ASP A 254 6.55 32.37 13.23
N GLU A 255 6.03 33.15 12.26
CA GLU A 255 5.07 34.25 12.51
C GLU A 255 3.78 33.79 13.19
N ASN A 256 3.38 32.53 12.99
CA ASN A 256 2.23 31.93 13.66
C ASN A 256 2.61 31.22 14.97
N GLY A 257 3.88 31.26 15.40
CA GLY A 257 4.39 30.62 16.62
C GLY A 257 4.38 29.11 16.56
N TYR A 258 4.64 28.55 15.38
CA TYR A 258 4.66 27.11 15.16
C TYR A 258 6.01 26.66 14.53
N PRO A 259 6.75 25.72 15.16
CA PRO A 259 6.52 25.18 16.51
C PRO A 259 6.79 26.19 17.62
N PRO A 260 6.28 26.01 18.83
CA PRO A 260 6.53 26.93 19.95
C PRO A 260 8.01 27.14 20.29
N VAL A 261 8.83 26.14 19.98
CA VAL A 261 10.30 26.22 20.02
C VAL A 261 10.80 25.86 18.61
N PRO A 262 11.54 26.76 17.94
CA PRO A 262 12.02 26.53 16.58
C PRO A 262 12.77 25.19 16.44
N ARG A 263 12.40 24.41 15.42
CA ARG A 263 12.99 23.10 15.12
C ARG A 263 13.04 22.89 13.62
N ASN A 264 14.23 22.72 13.08
CA ASN A 264 14.43 22.49 11.66
C ASN A 264 13.70 21.23 11.16
N GLU A 265 13.60 20.20 11.98
CA GLU A 265 12.91 18.96 11.63
C GLU A 265 11.41 19.19 11.34
N VAL A 266 10.77 20.10 12.08
CA VAL A 266 9.35 20.43 11.85
C VAL A 266 9.19 21.15 10.53
N TYR A 267 10.05 22.14 10.24
CA TYR A 267 10.01 22.86 8.97
C TYR A 267 10.21 21.93 7.78
N ASN A 268 11.19 21.02 7.87
CA ASN A 268 11.47 20.04 6.82
C ASN A 268 10.27 19.11 6.58
N GLU A 269 9.61 18.61 7.64
CA GLU A 269 8.46 17.72 7.49
C GLU A 269 7.26 18.43 6.84
N VAL A 270 7.01 19.69 7.17
CA VAL A 270 5.94 20.48 6.55
C VAL A 270 6.28 20.76 5.08
N PHE A 271 7.53 21.09 4.78
CA PHE A 271 8.00 21.30 3.41
C PHE A 271 7.89 20.02 2.56
N GLU A 272 8.31 18.88 3.09
CA GLU A 272 8.16 17.58 2.39
C GLU A 272 6.69 17.23 2.10
N GLN A 273 5.77 17.59 3.00
CA GLN A 273 4.34 17.41 2.74
C GLN A 273 3.86 18.33 1.61
N ALA A 274 4.35 19.59 1.57
CA ALA A 274 4.02 20.54 0.51
C ALA A 274 4.52 20.07 -0.86
N GLU A 275 5.77 19.59 -0.94
CA GLU A 275 6.32 18.99 -2.15
C GLU A 275 5.51 17.77 -2.62
N ASN A 276 5.20 16.85 -1.70
CA ASN A 276 4.41 15.67 -2.01
C ASN A 276 3.02 16.04 -2.54
N PHE A 277 2.33 16.96 -1.86
CA PHE A 277 0.99 17.40 -2.23
C PHE A 277 0.98 17.97 -3.66
N LYS A 278 1.90 18.85 -3.98
CA LYS A 278 1.94 19.48 -5.31
C LYS A 278 2.43 18.58 -6.42
N LYS A 279 3.33 17.65 -6.14
CA LYS A 279 3.79 16.67 -7.12
C LYS A 279 2.65 15.86 -7.74
N TYR A 280 1.61 15.58 -6.97
CA TYR A 280 0.49 14.73 -7.39
C TYR A 280 -0.80 15.47 -7.72
N ASN A 281 -0.94 16.76 -7.35
CA ASN A 281 -2.14 17.56 -7.60
C ASN A 281 -1.99 18.59 -8.73
N ASN A 282 -0.85 18.64 -9.40
CA ASN A 282 -0.62 19.46 -10.59
C ASN A 282 -0.77 18.68 -11.93
N GLN A 283 -1.43 17.49 -11.91
CA GLN A 283 -1.72 16.72 -13.12
C GLN A 283 -3.14 16.94 -13.63
#